data_6f4e795c8683b081d559bc530f0d755d
#
_entry.id   6f4e795c8683b081d559bc530f0d755d
#
_cell.length_a   1.000
_cell.length_b   1.000
_cell.length_c   1.000
_cell.angle_alpha   90.00
_cell.angle_beta   90.00
_cell.angle_gamma   90.00
#
_symmetry.space_group_name_H-M   'P 1'
#
loop_
_entity.id
_entity.type
_entity.pdbx_description
1 polymer ?
#
loop_
_entity_poly.entity_id
_entity_poly.type
_entity_poly.pdbx_seq_one_letter_code
_entity_poly.pdbx_strand_id
1 'polypeptide(L)'
;AWGEGLGGGVALAVSALDERGLACTAVANPLPGGLEALSSRVRGSVLMGTSLMDTVSDPKDQFAVFNGLECDRRHIIYAKYAHERINAFENEVVDFFNQTFYSCSLA
;
A
#
# COMPACT_ATOMS: atom_id res chain seq x y z
N ALA A 1 2.86 -6.97 5.29
CA ALA A 1 3.92 -5.95 5.34
C ALA A 1 3.33 -4.55 5.45
N TRP A 2 4.09 -3.67 6.00
CA TRP A 2 3.70 -2.27 6.15
C TRP A 2 4.91 -1.38 5.90
N GLY A 3 4.74 -0.34 5.10
CA GLY A 3 5.82 0.61 4.83
C GLY A 3 5.30 1.96 4.37
N GLU A 4 6.15 2.98 4.50
CA GLU A 4 5.88 4.35 4.09
C GLU A 4 7.03 4.85 3.20
N GLY A 5 6.73 5.70 2.22
CA GLY A 5 7.73 6.24 1.31
C GLY A 5 8.53 5.14 0.61
N LEU A 6 9.85 5.20 0.74
CA LEU A 6 10.74 4.15 0.21
C LEU A 6 10.40 2.79 0.80
N GLY A 7 10.13 2.72 2.11
CA GLY A 7 9.71 1.50 2.78
C GLY A 7 8.39 0.96 2.23
N GLY A 8 7.48 1.83 1.82
CA GLY A 8 6.24 1.44 1.14
C GLY A 8 6.51 0.77 -0.19
N GLY A 9 7.44 1.33 -0.97
CA GLY A 9 7.87 0.72 -2.23
C GLY A 9 8.48 -0.66 -2.00
N VAL A 10 9.34 -0.78 -0.99
CA VAL A 10 9.95 -2.07 -0.62
C VAL A 10 8.88 -3.08 -0.20
N ALA A 11 7.89 -2.66 0.60
CA ALA A 11 6.81 -3.56 1.05
C ALA A 11 6.01 -4.11 -0.13
N LEU A 12 5.68 -3.26 -1.11
CA LEU A 12 4.97 -3.71 -2.32
C LEU A 12 5.83 -4.65 -3.16
N ALA A 13 7.12 -4.35 -3.31
CA ALA A 13 8.04 -5.20 -4.05
C ALA A 13 8.16 -6.59 -3.40
N VAL A 14 8.30 -6.64 -2.07
CA VAL A 14 8.34 -7.91 -1.33
C VAL A 14 7.05 -8.70 -1.57
N SER A 15 5.90 -8.03 -1.47
CA SER A 15 4.60 -8.67 -1.70
C SER A 15 4.47 -9.23 -3.13
N ALA A 16 5.01 -8.50 -4.12
CA ALA A 16 4.95 -8.93 -5.52
C ALA A 16 5.90 -10.09 -5.82
N LEU A 17 7.06 -10.14 -5.17
CA LEU A 17 8.13 -11.08 -5.48
C LEU A 17 8.15 -12.33 -4.60
N ASP A 18 7.49 -12.31 -3.44
CA ASP A 18 7.41 -13.49 -2.57
C ASP A 18 6.47 -14.52 -3.21
N GLU A 19 6.99 -15.70 -3.48
CA GLU A 19 6.22 -16.78 -4.12
C GLU A 19 5.05 -17.25 -3.28
N ARG A 20 5.16 -17.16 -1.96
CA ARG A 20 4.10 -17.53 -1.03
C ARG A 20 3.01 -16.47 -0.95
N GLY A 21 3.35 -15.22 -1.32
CA GLY A 21 2.50 -14.06 -1.14
C GLY A 21 2.40 -13.64 0.32
N LEU A 22 1.86 -12.46 0.54
CA LEU A 22 1.58 -11.93 1.88
C LEU A 22 0.06 -11.85 2.06
N ALA A 23 -0.41 -12.05 3.28
CA ALA A 23 -1.84 -11.96 3.58
C ALA A 23 -2.37 -10.55 3.33
N CYS A 24 -1.58 -9.53 3.68
CA CYS A 24 -1.95 -8.14 3.47
C CYS A 24 -0.71 -7.25 3.45
N THR A 25 -0.84 -6.11 2.80
CA THR A 25 0.21 -5.09 2.69
C THR A 25 -0.43 -3.71 2.83
N ALA A 26 0.13 -2.87 3.69
CA ALA A 26 -0.30 -1.49 3.86
C ALA A 26 0.85 -0.54 3.52
N VAL A 27 0.58 0.45 2.68
CA VAL A 27 1.61 1.39 2.24
C VAL A 27 1.07 2.80 2.20
N ALA A 28 1.89 3.76 2.61
CA ALA A 28 1.59 5.18 2.51
C ALA A 28 2.63 5.87 1.62
N ASN A 29 2.16 6.61 0.63
CA ASN A 29 3.01 7.38 -0.28
C ASN A 29 4.20 6.58 -0.79
N PRO A 30 4.01 5.38 -1.35
CA PRO A 30 5.14 4.55 -1.77
C PRO A 30 5.92 5.22 -2.90
N LEU A 31 7.26 5.09 -2.85
CA LEU A 31 8.11 5.48 -3.97
C LEU A 31 8.04 4.36 -5.02
N PRO A 32 7.44 4.62 -6.18
CA PRO A 32 7.05 3.54 -7.07
C PRO A 32 8.19 2.89 -7.87
N GLY A 33 9.23 3.63 -8.21
CA GLY A 33 10.46 3.10 -8.83
C GLY A 33 10.33 1.77 -9.60
N GLY A 34 9.52 1.71 -10.66
CA GLY A 34 9.32 0.48 -11.43
C GLY A 34 8.24 -0.45 -10.89
N LEU A 35 7.57 -0.10 -9.81
CA LEU A 35 6.52 -0.92 -9.19
C LEU A 35 5.31 -1.13 -10.10
N GLU A 36 5.06 -0.24 -11.05
CA GLU A 36 3.95 -0.40 -11.99
C GLU A 36 4.03 -1.74 -12.74
N ALA A 37 5.25 -2.17 -13.07
CA ALA A 37 5.46 -3.46 -13.74
C ALA A 37 5.24 -4.65 -12.81
N LEU A 38 5.31 -4.46 -11.50
CA LEU A 38 5.17 -5.52 -10.51
C LEU A 38 3.79 -5.56 -9.84
N SER A 39 3.01 -4.49 -9.98
CA SER A 39 1.77 -4.34 -9.21
C SER A 39 0.76 -5.46 -9.46
N SER A 40 0.66 -5.97 -10.68
CA SER A 40 -0.23 -7.10 -10.99
C SER A 40 0.18 -8.41 -10.32
N ARG A 41 1.39 -8.49 -9.78
CA ARG A 41 1.92 -9.68 -9.12
C ARG A 41 1.68 -9.66 -7.61
N VAL A 42 1.24 -8.52 -7.06
CA VAL A 42 0.94 -8.39 -5.64
C VAL A 42 -0.29 -9.25 -5.31
N ARG A 43 -0.18 -10.07 -4.28
CA ARG A 43 -1.24 -10.95 -3.80
C ARG A 43 -1.64 -10.56 -2.38
N GLY A 44 -2.81 -11.05 -1.95
CA GLY A 44 -3.40 -10.67 -0.68
C GLY A 44 -4.11 -9.33 -0.80
N SER A 45 -4.49 -8.75 0.33
CA SER A 45 -5.19 -7.46 0.34
C SER A 45 -4.20 -6.31 0.48
N VAL A 46 -4.47 -5.19 -0.18
CA VAL A 46 -3.64 -3.99 -0.11
C VAL A 46 -4.46 -2.80 0.38
N LEU A 47 -3.90 -2.08 1.35
CA LEU A 47 -4.39 -0.77 1.78
C LEU A 47 -3.34 0.26 1.39
N MET A 48 -3.69 1.25 0.57
CA MET A 48 -2.79 2.32 0.16
C MET A 48 -3.33 3.68 0.60
N GLY A 49 -2.45 4.51 1.18
CA GLY A 49 -2.71 5.91 1.44
C GLY A 49 -1.89 6.77 0.49
N THR A 50 -2.53 7.77 -0.10
CA THR A 50 -1.87 8.71 -1.01
C THR A 50 -2.12 10.15 -0.56
N SER A 51 -1.05 10.92 -0.40
CA SER A 51 -1.11 12.35 -0.12
C SER A 51 -1.07 13.13 -1.43
N LEU A 52 -2.09 13.94 -1.70
CA LEU A 52 -2.17 14.67 -2.97
C LEU A 52 -1.14 15.78 -3.12
N MET A 53 -0.56 16.25 -2.00
CA MET A 53 0.48 17.28 -2.02
C MET A 53 1.89 16.71 -1.90
N ASP A 54 2.06 15.42 -2.15
CA ASP A 54 3.36 14.75 -2.11
C ASP A 54 4.23 15.22 -3.28
N THR A 55 5.40 15.80 -2.97
CA THR A 55 6.37 16.25 -3.96
C THR A 55 7.57 15.32 -4.09
N VAL A 56 7.65 14.28 -3.28
CA VAL A 56 8.71 13.26 -3.32
C VAL A 56 8.27 12.06 -4.13
N SER A 57 7.07 11.54 -3.85
CA SER A 57 6.44 10.49 -4.65
C SER A 57 5.22 11.10 -5.32
N ASP A 58 5.30 11.30 -6.63
CA ASP A 58 4.22 11.93 -7.39
C ASP A 58 2.91 11.14 -7.20
N PRO A 59 1.83 11.79 -6.77
CA PRO A 59 0.54 11.10 -6.62
C PRO A 59 0.08 10.39 -7.89
N LYS A 60 0.37 10.96 -9.05
CA LYS A 60 0.06 10.33 -10.35
C LYS A 60 0.69 8.95 -10.46
N ASP A 61 1.95 8.82 -10.06
CA ASP A 61 2.66 7.53 -10.09
C ASP A 61 2.09 6.56 -9.05
N GLN A 62 1.70 7.07 -7.89
CA GLN A 62 1.04 6.25 -6.86
C GLN A 62 -0.30 5.71 -7.37
N PHE A 63 -1.09 6.51 -8.06
CA PHE A 63 -2.34 6.07 -8.68
C PHE A 63 -2.09 5.01 -9.75
N ALA A 64 -1.03 5.16 -10.53
CA ALA A 64 -0.68 4.17 -11.56
C ALA A 64 -0.36 2.81 -10.92
N VAL A 65 0.40 2.80 -9.83
CA VAL A 65 0.69 1.57 -9.09
C VAL A 65 -0.60 0.96 -8.53
N PHE A 66 -1.43 1.76 -7.89
CA PHE A 66 -2.70 1.28 -7.33
C PHE A 66 -3.62 0.70 -8.39
N ASN A 67 -3.75 1.37 -9.52
CA ASN A 67 -4.60 0.92 -10.62
C ASN A 67 -4.09 -0.37 -11.26
N GLY A 68 -2.80 -0.65 -11.16
CA GLY A 68 -2.21 -1.89 -11.65
C GLY A 68 -2.39 -3.09 -10.73
N LEU A 69 -2.80 -2.87 -9.48
CA LEU A 69 -3.06 -3.95 -8.55
C LEU A 69 -4.27 -4.77 -9.01
N GLU A 70 -4.15 -6.09 -9.00
CA GLU A 70 -5.22 -7.01 -9.40
C GLU A 70 -5.80 -7.77 -8.20
N CYS A 71 -5.33 -7.45 -6.99
CA CYS A 71 -5.79 -8.03 -5.76
C CYS A 71 -6.92 -7.19 -5.13
N ASP A 72 -7.45 -7.68 -4.01
CA ASP A 72 -8.38 -6.90 -3.18
C ASP A 72 -7.65 -5.67 -2.63
N ARG A 73 -8.23 -4.49 -2.83
CA ARG A 73 -7.50 -3.24 -2.58
C ARG A 73 -8.43 -2.12 -2.12
N ARG A 74 -7.88 -1.23 -1.29
CA ARG A 74 -8.56 -0.04 -0.82
C ARG A 74 -7.59 1.14 -0.87
N HIS A 75 -8.05 2.29 -1.36
CA HIS A 75 -7.24 3.51 -1.48
C HIS A 75 -7.83 4.62 -0.64
N ILE A 76 -7.02 5.21 0.24
CA ILE A 76 -7.43 6.38 1.03
C ILE A 76 -6.64 7.59 0.53
N ILE A 77 -7.36 8.64 0.18
CA ILE A 77 -6.77 9.86 -0.38
C ILE A 77 -6.76 10.96 0.68
N TYR A 78 -5.59 11.53 0.92
CA TYR A 78 -5.37 12.60 1.88
C TYR A 78 -5.03 13.89 1.12
N ALA A 79 -6.04 14.72 0.89
CA ALA A 79 -5.92 15.89 -0.01
C ALA A 79 -4.97 16.97 0.52
N LYS A 80 -4.78 17.06 1.84
CA LYS A 80 -4.04 18.15 2.48
C LYS A 80 -2.67 17.75 3.04
N TYR A 81 -2.22 16.53 2.75
CA TYR A 81 -0.94 16.04 3.25
C TYR A 81 0.11 16.01 2.15
N ALA A 82 1.36 16.23 2.53
CA ALA A 82 2.53 16.06 1.69
C ALA A 82 3.16 14.67 1.92
N HIS A 83 4.44 14.51 1.60
CA HIS A 83 5.18 13.27 1.86
C HIS A 83 5.57 13.22 3.34
N GLU A 84 4.64 12.78 4.18
CA GLU A 84 4.77 12.83 5.62
C GLU A 84 4.01 11.70 6.28
N ARG A 85 4.28 11.49 7.56
CA ARG A 85 3.54 10.53 8.38
C ARG A 85 2.10 11.01 8.59
N ILE A 86 1.15 10.12 8.41
CA ILE A 86 -0.28 10.41 8.56
C ILE A 86 -0.85 9.53 9.65
N ASN A 87 -1.11 10.11 10.83
CA ASN A 87 -1.60 9.36 11.99
C ASN A 87 -2.95 8.69 11.71
N ALA A 88 -3.83 9.36 10.97
CA ALA A 88 -5.12 8.77 10.60
C ALA A 88 -4.95 7.51 9.76
N PHE A 89 -3.96 7.48 8.87
CA PHE A 89 -3.66 6.29 8.07
C PHE A 89 -3.15 5.15 8.94
N GLU A 90 -2.32 5.45 9.94
CA GLU A 90 -1.79 4.42 10.84
C GLU A 90 -2.91 3.70 11.59
N ASN A 91 -3.96 4.43 12.01
CA ASN A 91 -5.13 3.83 12.62
C ASN A 91 -5.87 2.92 11.64
N GLU A 92 -5.99 3.33 10.39
CA GLU A 92 -6.58 2.50 9.34
C GLU A 92 -5.77 1.23 9.09
N VAL A 93 -4.44 1.32 9.15
CA VAL A 93 -3.55 0.16 9.00
C VAL A 93 -3.80 -0.85 10.10
N VAL A 94 -3.90 -0.41 11.35
CA VAL A 94 -4.17 -1.30 12.48
C VAL A 94 -5.50 -2.02 12.28
N ASP A 95 -6.55 -1.29 11.93
CA ASP A 95 -7.86 -1.87 11.67
C ASP A 95 -7.83 -2.87 10.51
N PHE A 96 -7.12 -2.52 9.44
CA PHE A 96 -6.95 -3.37 8.27
C PHE A 96 -6.26 -4.69 8.62
N PHE A 97 -5.17 -4.64 9.37
CA PHE A 97 -4.45 -5.83 9.80
C PHE A 97 -5.31 -6.69 10.74
N ASN A 98 -6.00 -6.06 11.68
CA ASN A 98 -6.87 -6.79 12.61
C ASN A 98 -7.99 -7.51 11.86
N GLN A 99 -8.62 -6.86 10.90
CA GLN A 99 -9.67 -7.48 10.08
C GLN A 99 -9.13 -8.66 9.27
N THR A 100 -7.94 -8.51 8.67
CA THR A 100 -7.32 -9.56 7.88
C THR A 100 -6.97 -10.76 8.76
N PHE A 101 -6.33 -10.54 9.90
CA PHE A 101 -5.95 -11.61 10.81
C PHE A 101 -7.16 -12.28 11.43
N TYR A 102 -8.19 -11.54 11.77
CA TYR A 102 -9.43 -12.10 12.28
C TYR A 102 -10.09 -13.02 11.24
N SER A 103 -10.17 -12.57 9.99
CA SER A 103 -10.72 -13.38 8.89
C SER A 103 -9.92 -14.66 8.68
N CYS A 104 -8.59 -14.58 8.73
CA CYS A 104 -7.73 -15.76 8.63
C CYS A 104 -7.94 -16.73 9.81
N SER A 105 -8.20 -16.21 11.01
CA SER A 105 -8.45 -17.03 12.20
C SER A 105 -9.77 -17.79 12.12
N LEU A 106 -10.76 -17.22 11.41
CA LEU A 106 -12.08 -17.86 11.24
C LEU A 106 -12.10 -18.88 10.10
N ALA A 107 -11.15 -18.74 9.22
CA ALA A 107 -11.06 -19.67 8.08
C ALA A 107 -10.43 -20.99 8.50
#